data_ca02d75ea54c2ac068c903b1c6d56e2e
#
_entry.id   ca02d75ea54c2ac068c903b1c6d56e2e
#
_cell.length_a   1.000
_cell.length_b   1.000
_cell.length_c   1.000
_cell.angle_alpha   90.00
_cell.angle_beta   90.00
_cell.angle_gamma   90.00
#
_symmetry.space_group_name_H-M   'P 1'
#
loop_
_entity.id
_entity.type
_entity.pdbx_description
1 polymer ?
#
loop_
_entity_poly.entity_id
_entity_poly.type
_entity_poly.pdbx_seq_one_letter_code
_entity_poly.pdbx_strand_id
1 'polypeptide(L)'
;MKVLQEMTAVRLLQLKAIKFQPKNPFTWGNGWTSPMYCDDRKILSYPKMRDFIRLELARVIAEMYPDADIVAGVATNAIAHGVLVAEQLSLPFIYVHPQPKDHGLENQIEGDLRPRQSVVVVENQVNTGVNLAKVIEAIRNNGCKVLGVVTIFDYGFSATKRKLEKMDVSLTPLTNFETVLRHASAMGVIDEEQKETIENWQQNPAKWEK
;
A
#
# COMPACT_ATOMS: atom_id res chain seq x y z
N MET A 1 7.59 -11.62 10.31
CA MET A 1 7.17 -11.15 8.97
C MET A 1 6.62 -12.26 8.07
N LYS A 2 7.34 -13.37 7.78
CA LYS A 2 6.86 -14.40 6.82
C LYS A 2 5.46 -14.94 7.12
N VAL A 3 5.20 -15.37 8.38
CA VAL A 3 3.87 -15.87 8.80
C VAL A 3 2.78 -14.82 8.60
N LEU A 4 3.06 -13.56 8.90
CA LEU A 4 2.12 -12.46 8.69
C LEU A 4 1.79 -12.26 7.20
N GLN A 5 2.80 -12.30 6.34
CA GLN A 5 2.59 -12.18 4.89
C GLN A 5 1.66 -13.27 4.36
N GLU A 6 1.86 -14.52 4.79
CA GLU A 6 1.01 -15.65 4.41
C GLU A 6 -0.42 -15.50 4.92
N MET A 7 -0.59 -15.17 6.20
CA MET A 7 -1.91 -14.94 6.78
C MET A 7 -2.69 -13.81 6.07
N THR A 8 -2.01 -12.71 5.77
CA THR A 8 -2.61 -11.57 5.09
C THR A 8 -3.02 -11.94 3.66
N ALA A 9 -2.15 -12.63 2.91
CA ALA A 9 -2.45 -13.11 1.56
C ALA A 9 -3.71 -13.98 1.53
N VAL A 10 -3.76 -15.01 2.37
CA VAL A 10 -4.91 -15.93 2.45
C VAL A 10 -6.20 -15.18 2.77
N ARG A 11 -6.17 -14.25 3.74
CA ARG A 11 -7.36 -13.45 4.11
C ARG A 11 -7.84 -12.54 2.99
N LEU A 12 -6.93 -11.90 2.25
CA LEU A 12 -7.27 -11.07 1.09
C LEU A 12 -7.90 -11.88 -0.03
N LEU A 13 -7.39 -13.09 -0.29
CA LEU A 13 -7.96 -14.02 -1.26
C LEU A 13 -9.34 -14.52 -0.84
N GLN A 14 -9.52 -14.95 0.41
CA GLN A 14 -10.82 -15.38 0.95
C GLN A 14 -11.87 -14.26 0.91
N LEU A 15 -11.46 -13.02 1.19
CA LEU A 15 -12.32 -11.85 1.08
C LEU A 15 -12.66 -11.51 -0.38
N LYS A 16 -11.99 -12.12 -1.35
CA LYS A 16 -12.04 -11.73 -2.77
C LYS A 16 -11.71 -10.24 -2.96
N ALA A 17 -10.79 -9.72 -2.14
CA ALA A 17 -10.21 -8.40 -2.32
C ALA A 17 -9.21 -8.39 -3.48
N ILE A 18 -8.54 -9.51 -3.72
CA ILE A 18 -7.69 -9.71 -4.89
C ILE A 18 -8.46 -10.51 -5.93
N LYS A 19 -8.50 -9.99 -7.15
CA LYS A 19 -9.20 -10.56 -8.30
C LYS A 19 -8.19 -10.86 -9.41
N PHE A 20 -8.39 -11.98 -10.11
CA PHE A 20 -7.59 -12.40 -11.25
C PHE A 20 -8.48 -12.54 -12.48
N GLN A 21 -8.15 -11.86 -13.56
CA GLN A 21 -8.89 -11.86 -14.84
C GLN A 21 -7.90 -11.75 -16.02
N PRO A 22 -7.03 -12.75 -16.25
CA PRO A 22 -6.04 -12.68 -17.33
C PRO A 22 -6.69 -12.65 -18.73
N LYS A 23 -7.86 -13.29 -18.90
CA LYS A 23 -8.61 -13.30 -20.19
C LYS A 23 -9.35 -11.98 -20.45
N ASN A 24 -9.71 -11.23 -19.41
CA ASN A 24 -10.40 -9.95 -19.50
C ASN A 24 -9.80 -8.95 -18.51
N PRO A 25 -8.57 -8.46 -18.78
CA PRO A 25 -7.79 -7.69 -17.81
C PRO A 25 -8.43 -6.36 -17.43
N PHE A 26 -8.08 -5.90 -16.24
CA PHE A 26 -8.49 -4.60 -15.72
C PHE A 26 -7.69 -3.48 -16.39
N THR A 27 -8.30 -2.32 -16.55
CA THR A 27 -7.60 -1.08 -16.93
C THR A 27 -7.37 -0.25 -15.67
N TRP A 28 -6.11 0.10 -15.40
CA TRP A 28 -5.75 0.98 -14.29
C TRP A 28 -5.88 2.45 -14.68
N GLY A 29 -5.97 3.33 -13.67
CA GLY A 29 -6.10 4.77 -13.90
C GLY A 29 -4.93 5.44 -14.66
N ASN A 30 -3.76 4.78 -14.73
CA ASN A 30 -2.62 5.20 -15.53
C ASN A 30 -2.63 4.64 -16.98
N GLY A 31 -3.71 3.97 -17.37
CA GLY A 31 -3.89 3.37 -18.69
C GLY A 31 -3.27 1.98 -18.86
N TRP A 32 -2.59 1.43 -17.86
CA TRP A 32 -2.04 0.07 -17.96
C TRP A 32 -3.14 -0.98 -17.86
N THR A 33 -2.97 -2.07 -18.60
CA THR A 33 -3.77 -3.29 -18.43
C THR A 33 -3.13 -4.20 -17.39
N SER A 34 -3.97 -4.90 -16.60
CA SER A 34 -3.52 -5.77 -15.54
C SER A 34 -4.40 -7.02 -15.43
N PRO A 35 -3.82 -8.23 -15.39
CA PRO A 35 -4.57 -9.47 -15.20
C PRO A 35 -5.05 -9.64 -13.76
N MET A 36 -4.65 -8.77 -12.84
CA MET A 36 -5.08 -8.78 -11.44
C MET A 36 -5.45 -7.39 -10.94
N TYR A 37 -6.28 -7.36 -9.91
CA TYR A 37 -6.68 -6.12 -9.23
C TYR A 37 -6.81 -6.37 -7.73
N CYS A 38 -6.22 -5.50 -6.92
CA CYS A 38 -6.42 -5.48 -5.47
C CYS A 38 -7.45 -4.39 -5.11
N ASP A 39 -8.62 -4.81 -4.62
CA ASP A 39 -9.66 -3.92 -4.07
C ASP A 39 -9.69 -4.06 -2.55
N ASP A 40 -8.66 -3.57 -1.92
CA ASP A 40 -8.47 -3.61 -0.47
C ASP A 40 -9.46 -2.71 0.30
N ARG A 41 -10.12 -1.76 -0.36
CA ARG A 41 -11.22 -0.96 0.21
C ARG A 41 -12.36 -1.83 0.75
N LYS A 42 -12.54 -3.03 0.21
CA LYS A 42 -13.48 -4.03 0.75
C LYS A 42 -13.23 -4.36 2.21
N ILE A 43 -11.96 -4.29 2.67
CA ILE A 43 -11.56 -4.57 4.05
C ILE A 43 -12.38 -3.72 5.03
N LEU A 44 -12.65 -2.46 4.68
CA LEU A 44 -13.37 -1.51 5.55
C LEU A 44 -14.78 -1.97 5.92
N SER A 45 -15.43 -2.76 5.06
CA SER A 45 -16.78 -3.29 5.27
C SER A 45 -16.83 -4.58 6.10
N TYR A 46 -15.66 -5.15 6.44
CA TYR A 46 -15.57 -6.40 7.19
C TYR A 46 -14.85 -6.18 8.54
N PRO A 47 -15.57 -5.99 9.66
CA PRO A 47 -14.97 -5.60 10.92
C PRO A 47 -13.79 -6.47 11.37
N LYS A 48 -13.93 -7.80 11.31
CA LYS A 48 -12.84 -8.73 11.70
C LYS A 48 -11.58 -8.57 10.84
N MET A 49 -11.75 -8.32 9.53
CA MET A 49 -10.61 -8.11 8.64
C MET A 49 -10.00 -6.73 8.84
N ARG A 50 -10.84 -5.70 9.02
CA ARG A 50 -10.40 -4.34 9.33
C ARG A 50 -9.61 -4.29 10.63
N ASP A 51 -10.07 -4.97 11.68
CA ASP A 51 -9.35 -5.08 12.95
C ASP A 51 -8.01 -5.80 12.80
N PHE A 52 -7.98 -6.91 12.06
CA PHE A 52 -6.74 -7.61 11.75
C PHE A 52 -5.72 -6.68 11.07
N ILE A 53 -6.12 -5.98 10.01
CA ILE A 53 -5.22 -5.05 9.28
C ILE A 53 -4.77 -3.91 10.18
N ARG A 54 -5.68 -3.29 10.93
CA ARG A 54 -5.34 -2.23 11.89
C ARG A 54 -4.27 -2.68 12.88
N LEU A 55 -4.49 -3.82 13.53
CA LEU A 55 -3.59 -4.35 14.55
C LEU A 55 -2.22 -4.71 13.98
N GLU A 56 -2.18 -5.34 12.81
CA GLU A 56 -0.92 -5.76 12.21
C GLU A 56 -0.11 -4.58 11.64
N LEU A 57 -0.76 -3.58 11.02
CA LEU A 57 -0.08 -2.35 10.62
C LEU A 57 0.48 -1.60 11.83
N ALA A 58 -0.31 -1.46 12.90
CA ALA A 58 0.13 -0.80 14.12
C ALA A 58 1.30 -1.56 14.78
N ARG A 59 1.23 -2.90 14.85
CA ARG A 59 2.30 -3.73 15.40
C ARG A 59 3.60 -3.55 14.61
N VAL A 60 3.53 -3.61 13.28
CA VAL A 60 4.71 -3.41 12.41
C VAL A 60 5.31 -2.01 12.62
N ILE A 61 4.48 -0.98 12.75
CA ILE A 61 4.95 0.39 13.01
C ILE A 61 5.64 0.46 14.37
N ALA A 62 5.03 -0.07 15.43
CA ALA A 62 5.62 -0.05 16.78
C ALA A 62 6.96 -0.81 16.85
N GLU A 63 7.10 -1.91 16.10
CA GLU A 63 8.32 -2.71 16.08
C GLU A 63 9.44 -2.08 15.25
N MET A 64 9.12 -1.50 14.08
CA MET A 64 10.11 -1.03 13.11
C MET A 64 10.39 0.47 13.18
N TYR A 65 9.42 1.24 13.66
CA TYR A 65 9.47 2.71 13.72
C TYR A 65 9.03 3.25 15.09
N PRO A 66 9.67 2.79 16.20
CA PRO A 66 9.26 3.17 17.56
C PRO A 66 9.37 4.69 17.83
N ASP A 67 10.19 5.39 17.05
CA ASP A 67 10.39 6.84 17.17
C ASP A 67 9.45 7.67 16.27
N ALA A 68 8.35 7.07 15.80
CA ALA A 68 7.37 7.79 14.99
C ALA A 68 6.58 8.78 15.87
N ASP A 69 6.60 10.06 15.51
CA ASP A 69 5.82 11.11 16.17
C ASP A 69 4.39 11.20 15.63
N ILE A 70 4.17 10.79 14.37
CA ILE A 70 2.92 10.99 13.67
C ILE A 70 2.73 9.96 12.54
N VAL A 71 1.49 9.56 12.33
CA VAL A 71 1.09 8.69 11.21
C VAL A 71 0.54 9.53 10.07
N ALA A 72 1.01 9.30 8.85
CA ALA A 72 0.50 9.94 7.63
C ALA A 72 -0.20 8.93 6.73
N GLY A 73 -1.48 9.12 6.45
CA GLY A 73 -2.21 8.32 5.46
C GLY A 73 -2.09 8.92 4.06
N VAL A 74 -1.83 8.09 3.05
CA VAL A 74 -1.87 8.55 1.65
C VAL A 74 -3.32 8.70 1.19
N ALA A 75 -3.68 9.91 0.80
CA ALA A 75 -5.04 10.18 0.30
C ALA A 75 -5.25 9.57 -1.09
N THR A 76 -6.40 9.01 -1.35
CA THR A 76 -7.62 8.96 -0.51
C THR A 76 -7.75 7.61 0.20
N ASN A 77 -7.23 6.54 -0.39
CA ASN A 77 -7.55 5.16 -0.02
C ASN A 77 -6.97 4.74 1.34
N ALA A 78 -5.83 5.29 1.74
CA ALA A 78 -5.20 4.93 2.99
C ALA A 78 -5.63 5.82 4.19
N ILE A 79 -6.49 6.84 3.98
CA ILE A 79 -6.96 7.69 5.09
C ILE A 79 -7.62 6.86 6.18
N ALA A 80 -8.59 6.02 5.81
CA ALA A 80 -9.33 5.21 6.80
C ALA A 80 -8.42 4.24 7.57
N HIS A 81 -7.51 3.56 6.88
CA HIS A 81 -6.54 2.67 7.51
C HIS A 81 -5.56 3.45 8.40
N GLY A 82 -5.07 4.60 7.92
CA GLY A 82 -4.15 5.47 8.66
C GLY A 82 -4.75 5.99 9.97
N VAL A 83 -6.01 6.46 9.95
CA VAL A 83 -6.73 6.89 11.16
C VAL A 83 -6.84 5.76 12.17
N LEU A 84 -7.27 4.58 11.74
CA LEU A 84 -7.40 3.42 12.63
C LEU A 84 -6.06 2.97 13.23
N VAL A 85 -4.98 3.08 12.48
CA VAL A 85 -3.63 2.76 12.94
C VAL A 85 -3.13 3.80 13.93
N ALA A 86 -3.32 5.10 13.63
CA ALA A 86 -2.95 6.19 14.53
C ALA A 86 -3.69 6.11 15.87
N GLU A 87 -5.00 5.81 15.84
CA GLU A 87 -5.79 5.55 17.05
C GLU A 87 -5.22 4.38 17.86
N GLN A 88 -4.88 3.26 17.21
CA GLN A 88 -4.30 2.08 17.87
C GLN A 88 -2.95 2.37 18.53
N LEU A 89 -2.16 3.27 17.94
CA LEU A 89 -0.85 3.68 18.45
C LEU A 89 -0.91 4.88 19.40
N SER A 90 -2.07 5.51 19.55
CA SER A 90 -2.24 6.79 20.25
C SER A 90 -1.32 7.89 19.71
N LEU A 91 -1.09 7.90 18.38
CA LEU A 91 -0.31 8.90 17.68
C LEU A 91 -1.20 9.91 16.95
N PRO A 92 -0.73 11.16 16.77
CA PRO A 92 -1.35 12.11 15.87
C PRO A 92 -1.47 11.57 14.45
N PHE A 93 -2.46 12.06 13.70
CA PHE A 93 -2.71 11.66 12.33
C PHE A 93 -2.80 12.86 11.40
N ILE A 94 -2.18 12.69 10.22
CA ILE A 94 -2.37 13.56 9.05
C ILE A 94 -2.70 12.71 7.83
N TYR A 95 -3.25 13.34 6.79
CA TYR A 95 -3.27 12.69 5.48
C TYR A 95 -2.72 13.60 4.40
N VAL A 96 -2.12 13.01 3.38
CA VAL A 96 -1.36 13.73 2.38
C VAL A 96 -1.86 13.36 0.98
N HIS A 97 -2.23 14.37 0.21
CA HIS A 97 -2.60 14.23 -1.20
C HIS A 97 -1.35 14.09 -2.08
N PRO A 98 -1.37 13.26 -3.14
CA PRO A 98 -0.26 13.19 -4.10
C PRO A 98 0.00 14.51 -4.85
N GLN A 99 -0.99 15.39 -4.86
CA GLN A 99 -0.89 16.73 -5.44
C GLN A 99 -1.65 17.72 -4.54
N PRO A 100 -1.25 19.00 -4.52
CA PRO A 100 -2.04 20.03 -3.87
C PRO A 100 -3.46 20.07 -4.42
N LYS A 101 -4.41 20.47 -3.60
CA LYS A 101 -5.77 20.74 -4.06
C LYS A 101 -5.78 22.01 -4.92
N ASP A 102 -6.65 22.05 -5.89
CA ASP A 102 -6.86 23.17 -6.80
C ASP A 102 -7.93 24.17 -6.29
N HIS A 103 -8.37 23.98 -5.03
CA HIS A 103 -9.39 24.80 -4.40
C HIS A 103 -9.23 24.83 -2.86
N GLY A 104 -9.91 25.77 -2.21
CA GLY A 104 -9.88 25.96 -0.76
C GLY A 104 -8.55 26.53 -0.28
N LEU A 105 -7.90 25.87 0.68
CA LEU A 105 -6.58 26.28 1.20
C LEU A 105 -5.42 25.79 0.34
N GLU A 106 -5.69 25.08 -0.76
CA GLU A 106 -4.69 24.49 -1.66
C GLU A 106 -3.69 23.53 -0.95
N ASN A 107 -4.08 23.03 0.22
CA ASN A 107 -3.24 22.18 1.04
C ASN A 107 -2.99 20.83 0.39
N GLN A 108 -1.74 20.41 0.40
CA GLN A 108 -1.36 19.04 0.08
C GLN A 108 -1.39 18.14 1.31
N ILE A 109 -1.11 18.70 2.50
CA ILE A 109 -1.13 18.01 3.79
C ILE A 109 -2.31 18.54 4.60
N GLU A 110 -3.11 17.64 5.14
CA GLU A 110 -4.24 17.95 6.00
C GLU A 110 -3.98 17.42 7.41
N GLY A 111 -4.21 18.26 8.40
CA GLY A 111 -3.81 18.08 9.79
C GLY A 111 -2.68 19.01 10.17
N ASP A 112 -2.16 18.87 11.41
CA ASP A 112 -1.08 19.72 11.95
C ASP A 112 0.25 18.96 11.88
N LEU A 113 1.06 19.28 10.87
CA LEU A 113 2.41 18.73 10.69
C LEU A 113 3.43 19.81 11.03
N ARG A 114 4.27 19.55 12.03
CA ARG A 114 5.31 20.48 12.49
C ARG A 114 6.69 20.06 12.00
N PRO A 115 7.56 21.01 11.63
CA PRO A 115 8.93 20.70 11.24
C PRO A 115 9.66 19.86 12.29
N ARG A 116 10.55 18.96 11.83
CA ARG A 116 11.38 18.03 12.60
C ARG A 116 10.64 16.82 13.16
N GLN A 117 9.34 16.66 12.93
CA GLN A 117 8.64 15.42 13.28
C GLN A 117 9.12 14.26 12.43
N SER A 118 9.12 13.07 13.06
CA SER A 118 9.38 11.78 12.43
C SER A 118 8.05 11.15 12.00
N VAL A 119 7.87 10.96 10.70
CA VAL A 119 6.60 10.53 10.10
C VAL A 119 6.72 9.08 9.60
N VAL A 120 5.77 8.22 9.97
CA VAL A 120 5.56 6.94 9.29
C VAL A 120 4.37 7.05 8.34
N VAL A 121 4.56 6.56 7.11
CA VAL A 121 3.53 6.65 6.07
C VAL A 121 2.76 5.32 5.99
N VAL A 122 1.44 5.40 6.02
CA VAL A 122 0.53 4.26 5.76
C VAL A 122 -0.03 4.41 4.36
N GLU A 123 0.18 3.39 3.53
CA GLU A 123 -0.42 3.28 2.21
C GLU A 123 -1.29 2.01 2.15
N ASN A 124 -2.37 2.02 1.41
CA ASN A 124 -3.20 0.81 1.28
C ASN A 124 -2.52 -0.23 0.38
N GLN A 125 -2.03 0.16 -0.78
CA GLN A 125 -1.28 -0.71 -1.69
C GLN A 125 -0.25 0.08 -2.50
N VAL A 126 0.89 -0.54 -2.77
CA VAL A 126 1.95 0.08 -3.56
C VAL A 126 2.07 -0.63 -4.91
N ASN A 127 1.89 0.14 -5.99
CA ASN A 127 2.11 -0.30 -7.36
C ASN A 127 3.31 0.46 -7.98
N THR A 128 3.10 1.47 -8.83
CA THR A 128 4.18 2.25 -9.47
C THR A 128 4.94 3.17 -8.52
N GLY A 129 4.42 3.40 -7.31
CA GLY A 129 4.99 4.28 -6.31
C GLY A 129 5.06 5.77 -6.70
N VAL A 130 4.36 6.18 -7.76
CA VAL A 130 4.39 7.59 -8.23
C VAL A 130 3.73 8.52 -7.22
N ASN A 131 2.54 8.17 -6.75
CA ASN A 131 1.81 8.97 -5.76
C ASN A 131 2.52 8.96 -4.41
N LEU A 132 3.00 7.79 -4.00
CA LEU A 132 3.75 7.63 -2.76
C LEU A 132 5.02 8.50 -2.74
N ALA A 133 5.77 8.57 -3.84
CA ALA A 133 6.94 9.43 -3.95
C ALA A 133 6.60 10.91 -3.73
N LYS A 134 5.52 11.40 -4.33
CA LYS A 134 5.06 12.78 -4.15
C LYS A 134 4.64 13.09 -2.70
N VAL A 135 4.01 12.12 -2.03
CA VAL A 135 3.66 12.22 -0.61
C VAL A 135 4.90 12.31 0.27
N ILE A 136 5.90 11.46 0.03
CA ILE A 136 7.19 11.49 0.74
C ILE A 136 7.87 12.85 0.56
N GLU A 137 7.92 13.36 -0.67
CA GLU A 137 8.48 14.68 -0.98
C GLU A 137 7.74 15.81 -0.27
N ALA A 138 6.40 15.79 -0.27
CA ALA A 138 5.59 16.78 0.42
C ALA A 138 5.88 16.83 1.93
N ILE A 139 6.01 15.67 2.59
CA ILE A 139 6.34 15.57 4.01
C ILE A 139 7.76 16.14 4.27
N ARG A 140 8.73 15.78 3.43
CA ARG A 140 10.12 16.27 3.55
C ARG A 140 10.24 17.76 3.30
N ASN A 141 9.49 18.30 2.34
CA ASN A 141 9.46 19.75 2.05
C ASN A 141 8.91 20.57 3.23
N ASN A 142 8.14 19.96 4.12
CA ASN A 142 7.70 20.57 5.40
C ASN A 142 8.74 20.41 6.53
N GLY A 143 9.97 20.02 6.21
CA GLY A 143 11.06 19.88 7.19
C GLY A 143 10.94 18.67 8.11
N CYS A 144 10.19 17.64 7.71
CA CYS A 144 9.97 16.43 8.47
C CYS A 144 10.78 15.25 7.93
N LYS A 145 11.03 14.25 8.77
CA LYS A 145 11.70 13.00 8.41
C LYS A 145 10.65 11.94 8.11
N VAL A 146 10.76 11.24 6.97
CA VAL A 146 9.99 10.03 6.69
C VAL A 146 10.81 8.83 7.14
N LEU A 147 10.32 8.10 8.15
CA LEU A 147 10.98 6.92 8.71
C LEU A 147 10.86 5.70 7.81
N GLY A 148 9.69 5.54 7.18
CA GLY A 148 9.39 4.46 6.26
C GLY A 148 7.93 4.43 5.87
N VAL A 149 7.57 3.44 5.07
CA VAL A 149 6.22 3.20 4.56
C VAL A 149 5.76 1.81 4.98
N VAL A 150 4.55 1.72 5.52
CA VAL A 150 3.89 0.44 5.81
C VAL A 150 2.65 0.34 4.92
N THR A 151 2.45 -0.83 4.29
CA THR A 151 1.34 -1.03 3.37
C THR A 151 0.69 -2.40 3.55
N ILE A 152 -0.56 -2.53 3.15
CA ILE A 152 -1.27 -3.82 3.18
C ILE A 152 -0.72 -4.75 2.10
N PHE A 153 -0.54 -4.23 0.88
CA PHE A 153 -0.13 -5.01 -0.28
C PHE A 153 0.90 -4.28 -1.15
N ASP A 154 1.95 -5.00 -1.55
CA ASP A 154 2.94 -4.53 -2.52
C ASP A 154 2.92 -5.39 -3.79
N TYR A 155 2.75 -4.75 -4.95
CA TYR A 155 2.85 -5.41 -6.26
C TYR A 155 4.27 -5.85 -6.62
N GLY A 156 5.28 -5.38 -5.90
CA GLY A 156 6.67 -5.80 -6.04
C GLY A 156 7.35 -5.35 -7.33
N PHE A 157 6.90 -4.25 -7.96
CA PHE A 157 7.52 -3.77 -9.20
C PHE A 157 8.94 -3.28 -8.95
N SER A 158 9.89 -3.81 -9.73
CA SER A 158 11.32 -3.46 -9.61
C SER A 158 11.60 -1.96 -9.77
N ALA A 159 10.81 -1.27 -10.61
CA ALA A 159 10.91 0.19 -10.78
C ALA A 159 10.53 0.95 -9.52
N THR A 160 9.51 0.48 -8.79
CA THR A 160 9.06 1.07 -7.53
C THR A 160 10.10 0.86 -6.43
N LYS A 161 10.64 -0.34 -6.33
CA LYS A 161 11.71 -0.65 -5.38
C LYS A 161 12.92 0.28 -5.57
N ARG A 162 13.43 0.38 -6.81
CA ARG A 162 14.54 1.31 -7.12
C ARG A 162 14.22 2.78 -6.83
N LYS A 163 12.96 3.20 -7.03
CA LYS A 163 12.52 4.57 -6.71
C LYS A 163 12.59 4.85 -5.21
N LEU A 164 12.08 3.97 -4.39
CA LEU A 164 12.09 4.10 -2.93
C LEU A 164 13.53 4.00 -2.36
N GLU A 165 14.35 3.12 -2.91
CA GLU A 165 15.78 3.03 -2.57
C GLU A 165 16.52 4.36 -2.85
N LYS A 166 16.27 4.99 -4.01
CA LYS A 166 16.84 6.33 -4.32
C LYS A 166 16.36 7.43 -3.38
N MET A 167 15.18 7.27 -2.81
CA MET A 167 14.62 8.20 -1.82
C MET A 167 15.06 7.87 -0.40
N ASP A 168 15.84 6.81 -0.19
CA ASP A 168 16.23 6.31 1.14
C ASP A 168 15.00 6.11 2.05
N VAL A 169 14.02 5.34 1.54
CA VAL A 169 12.78 5.01 2.26
C VAL A 169 12.51 3.52 2.13
N SER A 170 12.38 2.85 3.27
CA SER A 170 11.99 1.45 3.33
C SER A 170 10.48 1.27 3.16
N LEU A 171 10.09 0.19 2.47
CA LEU A 171 8.72 -0.25 2.32
C LEU A 171 8.52 -1.58 3.05
N THR A 172 7.55 -1.63 3.96
CA THR A 172 7.22 -2.84 4.74
C THR A 172 5.77 -3.25 4.47
N PRO A 173 5.53 -4.22 3.57
CA PRO A 173 4.19 -4.70 3.27
C PRO A 173 3.75 -5.79 4.25
N LEU A 174 2.44 -5.82 4.60
CA LEU A 174 1.83 -6.96 5.31
C LEU A 174 1.78 -8.21 4.44
N THR A 175 1.65 -8.04 3.12
CA THR A 175 1.83 -9.11 2.13
C THR A 175 2.25 -8.54 0.77
N ASN A 176 2.71 -9.39 -0.14
CA ASN A 176 3.23 -9.00 -1.44
C ASN A 176 2.69 -9.91 -2.57
N PHE A 177 2.98 -9.50 -3.79
CA PHE A 177 2.58 -10.18 -5.02
C PHE A 177 2.95 -11.66 -5.03
N GLU A 178 4.22 -11.99 -4.74
CA GLU A 178 4.73 -13.37 -4.78
C GLU A 178 3.97 -14.28 -3.81
N THR A 179 3.78 -13.81 -2.57
CA THR A 179 3.05 -14.58 -1.54
C THR A 179 1.60 -14.79 -1.94
N VAL A 180 0.94 -13.74 -2.45
CA VAL A 180 -0.45 -13.82 -2.91
C VAL A 180 -0.59 -14.79 -4.08
N LEU A 181 0.29 -14.71 -5.08
CA LEU A 181 0.21 -15.57 -6.27
C LEU A 181 0.41 -17.04 -5.93
N ARG A 182 1.39 -17.33 -5.06
CA ARG A 182 1.64 -18.68 -4.55
C ARG A 182 0.42 -19.27 -3.84
N HIS A 183 -0.23 -18.49 -2.97
CA HIS A 183 -1.44 -18.96 -2.29
C HIS A 183 -2.64 -19.05 -3.22
N ALA A 184 -2.79 -18.17 -4.20
CA ALA A 184 -3.85 -18.24 -5.18
C ALA A 184 -3.79 -19.54 -6.02
N SER A 185 -2.58 -19.95 -6.46
CA SER A 185 -2.36 -21.23 -7.14
C SER A 185 -2.65 -22.41 -6.20
N ALA A 186 -2.09 -22.42 -4.98
CA ALA A 186 -2.30 -23.49 -4.01
C ALA A 186 -3.77 -23.68 -3.59
N MET A 187 -4.56 -22.62 -3.60
CA MET A 187 -6.00 -22.63 -3.29
C MET A 187 -6.88 -22.92 -4.51
N GLY A 188 -6.30 -23.11 -5.70
CA GLY A 188 -7.05 -23.35 -6.94
C GLY A 188 -7.86 -22.12 -7.41
N VAL A 189 -7.49 -20.92 -6.98
CA VAL A 189 -8.11 -19.66 -7.44
C VAL A 189 -7.68 -19.32 -8.86
N ILE A 190 -6.46 -19.72 -9.21
CA ILE A 190 -5.86 -19.62 -10.55
C ILE A 190 -5.21 -20.96 -10.91
N ASP A 191 -5.21 -21.28 -12.21
CA ASP A 191 -4.46 -22.40 -12.78
C ASP A 191 -3.01 -22.00 -13.14
N GLU A 192 -2.18 -22.94 -13.59
CA GLU A 192 -0.76 -22.69 -13.91
C GLU A 192 -0.60 -21.76 -15.13
N GLU A 193 -1.47 -21.83 -16.15
CA GLU A 193 -1.45 -20.94 -17.32
C GLU A 193 -1.74 -19.50 -16.91
N GLN A 194 -2.74 -19.31 -16.05
CA GLN A 194 -3.10 -18.01 -15.50
C GLN A 194 -1.97 -17.46 -14.63
N LYS A 195 -1.34 -18.30 -13.82
CA LYS A 195 -0.22 -17.91 -12.97
C LYS A 195 0.96 -17.42 -13.80
N GLU A 196 1.37 -18.16 -14.83
CA GLU A 196 2.44 -17.76 -15.75
C GLU A 196 2.12 -16.42 -16.44
N THR A 197 0.89 -16.23 -16.89
CA THR A 197 0.44 -14.96 -17.48
C THR A 197 0.58 -13.80 -16.51
N ILE A 198 0.23 -13.99 -15.23
CA ILE A 198 0.30 -12.96 -14.20
C ILE A 198 1.76 -12.67 -13.81
N GLU A 199 2.63 -13.68 -13.75
CA GLU A 199 4.06 -13.52 -13.50
C GLU A 199 4.73 -12.73 -14.63
N ASN A 200 4.43 -13.03 -15.87
CA ASN A 200 4.95 -12.31 -17.04
C ASN A 200 4.51 -10.85 -17.05
N TRP A 201 3.25 -10.59 -16.69
CA TRP A 201 2.77 -9.22 -16.52
C TRP A 201 3.56 -8.45 -15.45
N GLN A 202 3.79 -9.05 -14.29
CA GLN A 202 4.46 -8.39 -13.18
C GLN A 202 5.89 -7.95 -13.51
N GLN A 203 6.58 -8.69 -14.37
CA GLN A 203 7.94 -8.35 -14.81
C GLN A 203 7.98 -7.08 -15.67
N ASN A 204 6.96 -6.84 -16.51
CA ASN A 204 6.91 -5.69 -17.41
C ASN A 204 5.48 -5.14 -17.58
N PRO A 205 4.86 -4.60 -16.51
CA PRO A 205 3.44 -4.24 -16.52
C PRO A 205 3.10 -3.08 -17.48
N ALA A 206 4.08 -2.21 -17.80
CA ALA A 206 3.88 -1.08 -18.70
C ALA A 206 3.77 -1.47 -20.18
N LYS A 207 4.33 -2.61 -20.56
CA LYS A 207 4.37 -3.10 -21.95
C LYS A 207 3.66 -4.46 -22.12
N TRP A 208 2.94 -4.89 -21.10
CA TRP A 208 2.22 -6.14 -21.18
C TRP A 208 1.03 -5.98 -22.12
N GLU A 209 1.08 -6.72 -23.21
CA GLU A 209 0.01 -6.83 -24.20
C GLU A 209 -0.73 -8.16 -23.99
N LYS A 210 -2.02 -8.14 -24.27
CA LYS A 210 -2.92 -9.27 -24.10
C LYS A 210 -2.69 -10.35 -25.15
#